data_43f1b2d508b281dfd27cb3336a7a8567
#
_entry.id   43f1b2d508b281dfd27cb3336a7a8567
#
_cell.length_a   1.000
_cell.length_b   1.000
_cell.length_c   1.000
_cell.angle_alpha   90.00
_cell.angle_beta   90.00
_cell.angle_gamma   90.00
#
_symmetry.space_group_name_H-M   'P 1'
#
loop_
_entity.id
_entity.type
_entity.pdbx_description
1 polymer ?
#
loop_
_entity_poly.entity_id
_entity_poly.type
_entity_poly.pdbx_seq_one_letter_code
_entity_poly.pdbx_strand_id
1 'polypeptide(L)'
;MKKDRFLIGILVFIAVLVVAAVALFFVRGEEQAYGPEDTPDGVLKNYALAIQNMDYERAYTYLAERDGKPTFETFQQSFLTRQLDTSNSTLQIGEVYESGTNSAWAEVSVIYAGTGLFDTGWSSNDRAILVRQDGAWKITYLPYPYWGWEWYTPTPMPVKP
;
A
#
# COMPACT_ATOMS: atom_id res chain seq x y z
N MET A 1 -40.26 -28.48 33.88
CA MET A 1 -38.89 -28.09 33.40
C MET A 1 -38.63 -26.65 33.84
N LYS A 2 -37.79 -26.41 34.86
CA LYS A 2 -37.39 -25.05 35.24
C LYS A 2 -36.49 -24.53 34.12
N LYS A 3 -36.96 -23.53 33.36
CA LYS A 3 -36.10 -22.81 32.39
C LYS A 3 -34.94 -22.22 33.17
N ASP A 4 -33.73 -22.65 32.86
CA ASP A 4 -32.52 -22.22 33.52
C ASP A 4 -32.25 -20.78 33.08
N ARG A 5 -32.73 -19.83 33.91
CA ARG A 5 -32.64 -18.37 33.62
C ARG A 5 -31.17 -17.92 33.45
N PHE A 6 -30.26 -18.65 34.07
CA PHE A 6 -28.81 -18.41 33.93
C PHE A 6 -28.34 -18.77 32.53
N LEU A 7 -28.77 -19.91 31.98
CA LEU A 7 -28.39 -20.34 30.64
C LEU A 7 -28.96 -19.42 29.56
N ILE A 8 -30.18 -18.91 29.75
CA ILE A 8 -30.77 -17.89 28.87
C ILE A 8 -29.96 -16.59 28.92
N GLY A 9 -29.52 -16.17 30.12
CA GLY A 9 -28.67 -14.96 30.27
C GLY A 9 -27.35 -15.07 29.53
N ILE A 10 -26.66 -16.20 29.61
CA ILE A 10 -25.44 -16.46 28.88
C ILE A 10 -25.67 -16.43 27.37
N LEU A 11 -26.76 -17.07 26.89
CA LEU A 11 -27.08 -17.14 25.47
C LEU A 11 -27.36 -15.74 24.89
N VAL A 12 -28.09 -14.90 25.62
CA VAL A 12 -28.35 -13.52 25.25
C VAL A 12 -27.03 -12.69 25.22
N PHE A 13 -26.17 -12.88 26.21
CA PHE A 13 -24.88 -12.19 26.27
C PHE A 13 -23.99 -12.57 25.07
N ILE A 14 -23.91 -13.86 24.73
CA ILE A 14 -23.16 -14.32 23.54
C ILE A 14 -23.76 -13.73 22.26
N ALA A 15 -25.09 -13.73 22.14
CA ALA A 15 -25.76 -13.15 20.96
C ALA A 15 -25.45 -11.65 20.81
N VAL A 16 -25.44 -10.89 21.89
CA VAL A 16 -25.07 -9.45 21.88
C VAL A 16 -23.61 -9.28 21.46
N LEU A 17 -22.69 -10.10 21.97
CA LEU A 17 -21.27 -10.03 21.56
C LEU A 17 -21.09 -10.34 20.07
N VAL A 18 -21.78 -11.34 19.54
CA VAL A 18 -21.72 -11.68 18.11
C VAL A 18 -22.27 -10.53 17.26
N VAL A 19 -23.42 -9.96 17.64
CA VAL A 19 -23.99 -8.81 16.92
C VAL A 19 -23.05 -7.61 16.98
N ALA A 20 -22.45 -7.32 18.13
CA ALA A 20 -21.49 -6.24 18.27
C ALA A 20 -20.23 -6.48 17.42
N ALA A 21 -19.71 -7.71 17.40
CA ALA A 21 -18.55 -8.06 16.56
C ALA A 21 -18.84 -7.92 15.06
N VAL A 22 -20.02 -8.37 14.62
CA VAL A 22 -20.47 -8.22 13.23
C VAL A 22 -20.68 -6.75 12.87
N ALA A 23 -21.30 -5.96 13.75
CA ALA A 23 -21.47 -4.52 13.54
C ALA A 23 -20.11 -3.80 13.43
N LEU A 24 -19.15 -4.12 14.31
CA LEU A 24 -17.77 -3.58 14.24
C LEU A 24 -17.04 -4.01 12.97
N PHE A 25 -17.28 -5.22 12.48
CA PHE A 25 -16.71 -5.69 11.22
C PHE A 25 -17.22 -4.85 10.04
N PHE A 26 -18.52 -4.59 9.96
CA PHE A 26 -19.09 -3.75 8.91
C PHE A 26 -18.71 -2.28 9.02
N VAL A 27 -18.55 -1.73 10.23
CA VAL A 27 -18.11 -0.35 10.43
C VAL A 27 -16.62 -0.18 10.12
N ARG A 28 -15.80 -1.20 10.36
CA ARG A 28 -14.37 -1.19 9.98
C ARG A 28 -14.11 -1.55 8.52
N GLY A 29 -15.07 -2.12 7.84
CA GLY A 29 -15.04 -2.40 6.42
C GLY A 29 -15.40 -1.19 5.56
N GLU A 30 -15.25 0.05 6.05
CA GLU A 30 -15.17 1.20 5.16
C GLU A 30 -13.99 0.94 4.24
N GLU A 31 -14.29 0.66 2.97
CA GLU A 31 -13.31 0.69 1.89
C GLU A 31 -12.50 1.96 2.08
N GLN A 32 -11.20 1.83 2.33
CA GLN A 32 -10.35 3.01 2.43
C GLN A 32 -10.52 3.79 1.13
N ALA A 33 -11.27 4.88 1.20
CA ALA A 33 -11.51 5.72 0.04
C ALA A 33 -10.18 6.36 -0.37
N TYR A 34 -9.97 6.46 -1.68
CA TYR A 34 -8.83 7.19 -2.22
C TYR A 34 -8.87 8.64 -1.72
N GLY A 35 -7.72 9.10 -1.25
CA GLY A 35 -7.53 10.45 -0.74
C GLY A 35 -7.22 11.47 -1.85
N PRO A 36 -6.82 12.69 -1.46
CA PRO A 36 -6.43 13.74 -2.40
C PRO A 36 -5.23 13.31 -3.26
N GLU A 37 -5.24 13.71 -4.53
CA GLU A 37 -4.16 13.40 -5.50
C GLU A 37 -3.26 14.62 -5.79
N ASP A 38 -3.54 15.74 -5.15
CA ASP A 38 -2.81 17.00 -5.28
C ASP A 38 -1.63 17.14 -4.32
N THR A 39 -1.47 16.18 -3.40
CA THR A 39 -0.36 16.13 -2.44
C THR A 39 0.50 14.88 -2.62
N PRO A 40 1.83 14.95 -2.35
CA PRO A 40 2.72 13.80 -2.49
C PRO A 40 2.31 12.62 -1.60
N ASP A 41 1.94 12.88 -0.34
CA ASP A 41 1.51 11.85 0.61
C ASP A 41 0.18 11.20 0.20
N GLY A 42 -0.74 11.99 -0.36
CA GLY A 42 -2.00 11.50 -0.90
C GLY A 42 -1.77 10.54 -2.07
N VAL A 43 -0.88 10.87 -3.00
CA VAL A 43 -0.50 10.00 -4.12
C VAL A 43 0.15 8.71 -3.63
N LEU A 44 1.05 8.78 -2.64
CA LEU A 44 1.68 7.59 -2.08
C LEU A 44 0.66 6.67 -1.39
N LYS A 45 -0.27 7.24 -0.61
CA LYS A 45 -1.36 6.49 0.03
C LYS A 45 -2.27 5.82 -1.00
N ASN A 46 -2.66 6.57 -2.02
CA ASN A 46 -3.52 6.08 -3.09
C ASN A 46 -2.84 4.96 -3.89
N TYR A 47 -1.54 5.09 -4.18
CA TYR A 47 -0.76 4.05 -4.82
C TYR A 47 -0.75 2.75 -3.99
N ALA A 48 -0.40 2.85 -2.70
CA ALA A 48 -0.37 1.69 -1.81
C ALA A 48 -1.76 1.03 -1.70
N LEU A 49 -2.81 1.84 -1.58
CA LEU A 49 -4.20 1.37 -1.55
C LEU A 49 -4.62 0.68 -2.86
N ALA A 50 -4.23 1.24 -4.00
CA ALA A 50 -4.52 0.65 -5.30
C ALA A 50 -3.84 -0.72 -5.46
N ILE A 51 -2.58 -0.86 -5.04
CA ILE A 51 -1.89 -2.15 -5.01
C ILE A 51 -2.61 -3.14 -4.09
N GLN A 52 -3.02 -2.72 -2.89
CA GLN A 52 -3.71 -3.56 -1.93
C GLN A 52 -5.09 -4.04 -2.46
N ASN A 53 -5.78 -3.19 -3.19
CA ASN A 53 -7.07 -3.50 -3.82
C ASN A 53 -6.92 -4.24 -5.17
N MET A 54 -5.68 -4.54 -5.61
CA MET A 54 -5.38 -5.09 -6.94
C MET A 54 -5.87 -4.22 -8.10
N ASP A 55 -6.08 -2.93 -7.86
CA ASP A 55 -6.41 -1.91 -8.87
C ASP A 55 -5.10 -1.44 -9.52
N TYR A 56 -4.50 -2.34 -10.30
CA TYR A 56 -3.19 -2.11 -10.93
C TYR A 56 -3.25 -1.02 -11.99
N GLU A 57 -4.38 -0.83 -12.66
CA GLU A 57 -4.57 0.24 -13.63
C GLU A 57 -4.41 1.60 -12.94
N ARG A 58 -5.10 1.79 -11.83
CA ARG A 58 -4.99 3.02 -11.05
C ARG A 58 -3.58 3.20 -10.47
N ALA A 59 -3.02 2.17 -9.86
CA ALA A 59 -1.66 2.23 -9.33
C ALA A 59 -0.65 2.65 -10.40
N TYR A 60 -0.76 2.13 -11.61
CA TYR A 60 0.12 2.45 -12.73
C TYR A 60 0.03 3.92 -13.16
N THR A 61 -1.13 4.57 -13.01
CA THR A 61 -1.28 5.99 -13.33
C THR A 61 -0.46 6.91 -12.44
N TYR A 62 -0.08 6.47 -11.25
CA TYR A 62 0.76 7.25 -10.34
C TYR A 62 2.26 7.19 -10.66
N LEU A 63 2.69 6.33 -11.57
CA LEU A 63 4.09 6.23 -12.01
C LEU A 63 4.46 7.39 -12.92
N ALA A 64 5.68 7.93 -12.74
CA ALA A 64 6.21 9.00 -13.59
C ALA A 64 6.46 8.52 -15.03
N GLU A 65 6.18 9.38 -16.00
CA GLU A 65 6.49 9.15 -17.40
C GLU A 65 7.96 9.52 -17.66
N ARG A 66 8.84 8.54 -17.76
CA ARG A 66 10.25 8.72 -18.12
C ARG A 66 10.86 7.40 -18.58
N ASP A 67 12.08 7.46 -19.10
CA ASP A 67 12.84 6.31 -19.53
C ASP A 67 12.97 5.28 -18.40
N GLY A 68 12.77 4.00 -18.75
CA GLY A 68 12.81 2.90 -17.81
C GLY A 68 11.52 2.66 -17.03
N LYS A 69 10.43 3.40 -17.32
CA LYS A 69 9.11 3.05 -16.81
C LYS A 69 8.73 1.64 -17.29
N PRO A 70 8.31 0.72 -16.39
CA PRO A 70 7.83 -0.59 -16.83
C PRO A 70 6.59 -0.43 -17.73
N THR A 71 6.37 -1.36 -18.65
CA THR A 71 5.06 -1.45 -19.32
C THR A 71 3.98 -1.82 -18.30
N PHE A 72 2.73 -1.50 -18.58
CA PHE A 72 1.63 -1.89 -17.68
C PHE A 72 1.59 -3.39 -17.42
N GLU A 73 1.82 -4.20 -18.45
CA GLU A 73 1.87 -5.66 -18.33
C GLU A 73 2.99 -6.13 -17.39
N THR A 74 4.20 -5.57 -17.53
CA THR A 74 5.34 -5.89 -16.64
C THR A 74 5.04 -5.46 -15.21
N PHE A 75 4.48 -4.26 -15.03
CA PHE A 75 4.07 -3.75 -13.73
C PHE A 75 3.07 -4.69 -13.05
N GLN A 76 1.97 -5.02 -13.72
CA GLN A 76 0.93 -5.90 -13.20
C GLN A 76 1.46 -7.31 -12.90
N GLN A 77 2.25 -7.88 -13.82
CA GLN A 77 2.83 -9.22 -13.65
C GLN A 77 3.74 -9.30 -12.42
N SER A 78 4.49 -8.25 -12.12
CA SER A 78 5.38 -8.22 -10.94
C SER A 78 4.62 -8.47 -9.63
N PHE A 79 3.39 -8.00 -9.51
CA PHE A 79 2.52 -8.25 -8.35
C PHE A 79 1.79 -9.59 -8.46
N LEU A 80 1.23 -9.94 -9.63
CA LEU A 80 0.49 -11.18 -9.83
C LEU A 80 1.36 -12.42 -9.62
N THR A 81 2.63 -12.38 -10.03
CA THR A 81 3.60 -13.46 -9.83
C THR A 81 4.25 -13.45 -8.45
N ARG A 82 3.90 -12.49 -7.60
CA ARG A 82 4.50 -12.26 -6.28
C ARG A 82 6.01 -11.97 -6.31
N GLN A 83 6.54 -11.50 -7.41
CA GLN A 83 7.88 -10.94 -7.45
C GLN A 83 7.94 -9.71 -6.53
N LEU A 84 6.86 -8.92 -6.50
CA LEU A 84 6.59 -7.87 -5.53
C LEU A 84 5.44 -8.35 -4.63
N ASP A 85 5.77 -8.96 -3.49
CA ASP A 85 4.76 -9.51 -2.58
C ASP A 85 4.47 -8.52 -1.44
N THR A 86 3.34 -7.82 -1.56
CA THR A 86 2.87 -6.85 -0.57
C THR A 86 1.91 -7.46 0.46
N SER A 87 1.58 -8.76 0.38
CA SER A 87 0.52 -9.40 1.17
C SER A 87 0.74 -9.33 2.69
N ASN A 88 2.00 -9.33 3.13
CA ASN A 88 2.39 -9.27 4.55
C ASN A 88 3.09 -7.96 4.91
N SER A 89 2.93 -6.92 4.09
CA SER A 89 3.59 -5.64 4.33
C SER A 89 2.61 -4.48 4.29
N THR A 90 2.93 -3.44 5.04
CA THR A 90 2.20 -2.17 5.06
C THR A 90 3.17 -1.03 4.81
N LEU A 91 2.85 -0.13 3.88
CA LEU A 91 3.59 1.09 3.64
C LEU A 91 3.08 2.18 4.59
N GLN A 92 3.92 2.60 5.51
CA GLN A 92 3.66 3.76 6.36
C GLN A 92 4.38 4.97 5.78
N ILE A 93 3.67 6.08 5.61
CA ILE A 93 4.20 7.34 5.08
C ILE A 93 4.43 8.26 6.25
N GLY A 94 5.66 8.75 6.39
CA GLY A 94 6.10 9.69 7.39
C GLY A 94 6.07 11.13 6.90
N GLU A 95 7.10 11.90 7.24
CA GLU A 95 7.19 13.30 6.85
C GLU A 95 7.48 13.46 5.35
N VAL A 96 6.86 14.47 4.75
CA VAL A 96 7.02 14.81 3.34
C VAL A 96 7.78 16.12 3.22
N TYR A 97 8.76 16.13 2.34
CA TYR A 97 9.62 17.29 2.08
C TYR A 97 9.54 17.67 0.60
N GLU A 98 9.03 18.84 0.31
CA GLU A 98 9.03 19.39 -1.03
C GLU A 98 10.34 20.14 -1.30
N SER A 99 10.97 19.84 -2.43
CA SER A 99 12.18 20.53 -2.91
C SER A 99 11.84 21.30 -4.19
N GLY A 100 11.60 22.59 -4.01
CA GLY A 100 11.10 23.45 -5.10
C GLY A 100 9.64 23.10 -5.46
N THR A 101 9.25 23.38 -6.71
CA THR A 101 7.86 23.23 -7.18
C THR A 101 7.55 21.87 -7.78
N ASN A 102 8.59 21.10 -8.16
CA ASN A 102 8.42 19.92 -9.01
C ASN A 102 9.05 18.64 -8.43
N SER A 103 9.58 18.66 -7.24
CA SER A 103 10.20 17.50 -6.60
C SER A 103 9.76 17.39 -5.16
N ALA A 104 9.50 16.18 -4.73
CA ALA A 104 9.22 15.86 -3.33
C ALA A 104 9.86 14.52 -2.96
N TRP A 105 10.18 14.34 -1.70
CA TRP A 105 10.49 13.04 -1.13
C TRP A 105 9.77 12.88 0.21
N ALA A 106 9.47 11.65 0.55
CA ALA A 106 8.82 11.30 1.80
C ALA A 106 9.63 10.23 2.52
N GLU A 107 9.70 10.33 3.84
CA GLU A 107 10.13 9.21 4.65
C GLU A 107 9.06 8.13 4.60
N VAL A 108 9.46 6.89 4.35
CA VAL A 108 8.55 5.76 4.32
C VAL A 108 9.11 4.60 5.12
N SER A 109 8.23 3.86 5.77
CA SER A 109 8.56 2.64 6.47
C SER A 109 7.74 1.49 5.91
N VAL A 110 8.41 0.44 5.48
CA VAL A 110 7.73 -0.82 5.14
C VAL A 110 7.72 -1.69 6.38
N ILE A 111 6.53 -1.95 6.89
CA ILE A 111 6.31 -2.78 8.07
C ILE A 111 5.89 -4.17 7.60
N TYR A 112 6.63 -5.19 7.99
CA TYR A 112 6.35 -6.58 7.69
C TYR A 112 5.71 -7.24 8.90
N ALA A 113 4.52 -7.80 8.71
CA ALA A 113 3.83 -8.53 9.76
C ALA A 113 4.59 -9.82 10.11
N GLY A 114 4.67 -10.13 11.39
CA GLY A 114 5.20 -11.41 11.85
C GLY A 114 4.32 -12.59 11.39
N THR A 115 4.94 -13.70 11.08
CA THR A 115 4.25 -14.90 10.58
C THR A 115 3.84 -15.90 11.68
N GLY A 116 4.22 -15.65 12.93
CA GLY A 116 3.97 -16.54 14.07
C GLY A 116 3.50 -15.83 15.33
N LEU A 117 2.99 -16.60 16.28
CA LEU A 117 2.48 -16.09 17.57
C LEU A 117 3.53 -15.32 18.41
N PHE A 118 4.81 -15.53 18.14
CA PHE A 118 5.94 -14.89 18.85
C PHE A 118 6.82 -14.06 17.93
N ASP A 119 6.45 -13.94 16.65
CA ASP A 119 7.16 -13.13 15.67
C ASP A 119 6.59 -11.71 15.68
N THR A 120 7.39 -10.75 16.12
CA THR A 120 6.98 -9.35 16.22
C THR A 120 7.01 -8.59 14.89
N GLY A 121 7.42 -9.27 13.80
CA GLY A 121 7.66 -8.60 12.53
C GLY A 121 8.91 -7.70 12.57
N TRP A 122 9.13 -6.98 11.49
CA TRP A 122 10.23 -6.03 11.37
C TRP A 122 9.84 -4.87 10.45
N SER A 123 10.60 -3.80 10.47
CA SER A 123 10.38 -2.65 9.57
C SER A 123 11.67 -2.23 8.90
N SER A 124 11.54 -1.70 7.68
CA SER A 124 12.61 -1.10 6.92
C SER A 124 12.25 0.35 6.61
N ASN A 125 13.15 1.27 6.93
CA ASN A 125 12.97 2.69 6.65
C ASN A 125 13.72 3.06 5.37
N ASP A 126 13.06 3.82 4.50
CA ASP A 126 13.60 4.28 3.23
C ASP A 126 12.90 5.60 2.83
N ARG A 127 13.07 6.02 1.59
CA ARG A 127 12.44 7.21 1.04
C ARG A 127 11.58 6.86 -0.16
N ALA A 128 10.50 7.59 -0.33
CA ALA A 128 9.77 7.69 -1.59
C ALA A 128 10.22 8.94 -2.32
N ILE A 129 10.32 8.89 -3.65
CA ILE A 129 10.70 10.05 -4.48
C ILE A 129 9.59 10.31 -5.49
N LEU A 130 9.15 11.56 -5.54
CA LEU A 130 8.10 12.01 -6.45
C LEU A 130 8.58 13.22 -7.25
N VAL A 131 7.99 13.33 -8.43
CA VAL A 131 8.14 14.49 -9.31
C VAL A 131 6.78 15.00 -9.73
N ARG A 132 6.69 16.28 -10.06
CA ARG A 132 5.46 16.87 -10.60
C ARG A 132 5.52 16.86 -12.12
N GLN A 133 4.57 16.17 -12.76
CA GLN A 133 4.44 16.10 -14.22
C GLN A 133 3.01 16.50 -14.60
N ASP A 134 2.88 17.43 -15.53
CA ASP A 134 1.58 17.94 -16.02
C ASP A 134 0.63 18.40 -14.90
N GLY A 135 1.22 18.97 -13.83
CA GLY A 135 0.48 19.46 -12.67
C GLY A 135 0.15 18.39 -11.63
N ALA A 136 0.40 17.11 -11.88
CA ALA A 136 0.14 15.99 -10.97
C ALA A 136 1.43 15.42 -10.36
N TRP A 137 1.36 14.96 -9.12
CA TRP A 137 2.47 14.24 -8.50
C TRP A 137 2.56 12.82 -9.02
N LYS A 138 3.78 12.39 -9.37
CA LYS A 138 4.10 11.07 -9.91
C LYS A 138 5.28 10.47 -9.17
N ILE A 139 5.21 9.17 -8.94
CA ILE A 139 6.21 8.40 -8.18
C ILE A 139 7.35 8.00 -9.13
N THR A 140 8.59 8.20 -8.70
CA THR A 140 9.79 7.76 -9.41
C THR A 140 10.58 6.70 -8.64
N TYR A 141 10.29 6.54 -7.36
CA TYR A 141 10.91 5.51 -6.52
C TYR A 141 10.07 5.24 -5.27
N LEU A 142 9.99 3.97 -4.93
CA LEU A 142 9.50 3.44 -3.66
C LEU A 142 10.37 2.24 -3.24
N PRO A 143 10.42 1.90 -1.94
CA PRO A 143 11.11 0.69 -1.51
C PRO A 143 10.37 -0.59 -1.89
N TYR A 144 11.13 -1.70 -1.97
CA TYR A 144 10.57 -3.03 -2.04
C TYR A 144 9.64 -3.30 -0.83
N PRO A 145 8.50 -3.98 -0.96
CA PRO A 145 7.98 -4.66 -2.15
C PRO A 145 6.99 -3.82 -2.99
N TYR A 146 6.93 -2.52 -2.78
CA TYR A 146 6.03 -1.64 -3.52
C TYR A 146 6.61 -1.18 -4.85
N TRP A 147 7.86 -1.55 -5.17
CA TRP A 147 8.59 -1.08 -6.34
C TRP A 147 9.55 -2.13 -6.88
N GLY A 148 9.59 -2.26 -8.21
CA GLY A 148 10.54 -3.14 -8.88
C GLY A 148 11.93 -2.50 -8.93
N TRP A 149 12.95 -3.21 -8.50
CA TRP A 149 14.33 -2.72 -8.47
C TRP A 149 14.90 -2.39 -9.87
N GLU A 150 14.32 -2.98 -10.93
CA GLU A 150 14.72 -2.72 -12.33
C GLU A 150 14.03 -1.48 -12.93
N TRP A 151 12.99 -0.95 -12.27
CA TRP A 151 12.22 0.16 -12.82
C TRP A 151 13.02 1.44 -12.77
N TYR A 152 12.98 2.20 -13.88
CA TYR A 152 13.72 3.45 -14.07
C TYR A 152 15.25 3.34 -13.96
N THR A 153 15.81 2.13 -14.00
CA THR A 153 17.23 1.95 -14.19
C THR A 153 17.59 2.22 -15.65
N PRO A 154 18.62 3.00 -15.94
CA PRO A 154 19.06 3.16 -17.32
C PRO A 154 19.46 1.79 -17.89
N THR A 155 18.83 1.40 -18.98
CA THR A 155 19.31 0.22 -19.74
C THR A 155 20.75 0.50 -20.17
N PRO A 156 21.75 -0.35 -19.84
CA PRO A 156 23.11 -0.15 -20.30
C PRO A 156 23.10 -0.07 -21.82
N MET A 157 23.56 1.05 -22.37
CA MET A 157 23.71 1.13 -23.82
C MET A 157 24.68 0.05 -24.29
N PRO A 158 24.37 -0.71 -25.34
CA PRO A 158 25.30 -1.69 -25.87
C PRO A 158 26.59 -0.94 -26.29
N VAL A 159 27.70 -1.35 -25.69
CA VAL A 159 29.03 -0.84 -26.09
C VAL A 159 29.22 -1.30 -27.52
N LYS A 160 29.24 -0.35 -28.44
CA LYS A 160 29.53 -0.61 -29.86
C LYS A 160 30.94 -1.16 -29.96
N PRO A 161 31.14 -2.30 -30.62
CA PRO A 161 32.46 -2.92 -30.81
C PRO A 161 33.42 -2.01 -31.60
#